data_71017c1be6fbec31a433e64c4a091acb
#
_entry.id   71017c1be6fbec31a433e64c4a091acb
#
_cell.length_a   1.000
_cell.length_b   1.000
_cell.length_c   1.000
_cell.angle_alpha   90.00
_cell.angle_beta   90.00
_cell.angle_gamma   90.00
#
_symmetry.space_group_name_H-M   'P 1'
#
loop_
_entity.id
_entity.type
_entity.pdbx_description
1 polymer ?
#
loop_
_entity_poly.entity_id
_entity_poly.type
_entity_poly.pdbx_seq_one_letter_code
_entity_poly.pdbx_strand_id
1 'polypeptide(L)'
;LVVFANRVTKTETGDDGADIEREIPVMKGYTVFNVEQIDGLPERFKPRPAPLPAGGAGDGPMAPPLQPHQVAEAFFAATGAVFRHGGAQAFYAPTHDVIQLPPVAAFRDAEAYASTKAHELVHWTGHPSRNARAFGKRFGDQAYAFEELVAELGAAFLCAHLGVTPEIREDHAAYLAHWLQVLQQDKRAIFTAATHAQRAVDYLQGLQVPQVQGSGEAVAA
;
A
#
# COMPACT_ATOMS: atom_id res chain seq x y z
N LEU A 1 0.87 -10.36 15.48
CA LEU A 1 0.14 -11.48 14.92
C LEU A 1 0.25 -11.42 13.38
N VAL A 2 0.72 -12.49 12.77
CA VAL A 2 0.69 -12.66 11.31
C VAL A 2 -0.42 -13.66 10.99
N VAL A 3 -1.27 -13.33 10.02
CA VAL A 3 -2.36 -14.19 9.62
C VAL A 3 -2.07 -14.74 8.23
N PHE A 4 -2.00 -16.06 8.13
CA PHE A 4 -1.97 -16.76 6.85
C PHE A 4 -3.43 -17.07 6.45
N ALA A 5 -3.84 -16.60 5.30
CA ALA A 5 -5.14 -16.90 4.72
C ALA A 5 -4.95 -17.58 3.36
N ASN A 6 -5.59 -18.72 3.16
CA ASN A 6 -5.56 -19.45 1.89
C ASN A 6 -6.89 -20.18 1.71
N ARG A 7 -7.13 -20.66 0.49
CA ARG A 7 -8.22 -21.60 0.20
C ARG A 7 -7.63 -22.98 0.02
N VAL A 8 -8.24 -23.96 0.64
CA VAL A 8 -7.88 -25.37 0.52
C VAL A 8 -9.05 -26.11 -0.09
N THR A 9 -8.81 -26.83 -1.16
CA THR A 9 -9.82 -27.71 -1.76
C THR A 9 -9.98 -28.94 -0.87
N LYS A 10 -11.20 -29.17 -0.39
CA LYS A 10 -11.58 -30.37 0.33
C LYS A 10 -12.55 -31.19 -0.53
N THR A 11 -12.21 -32.44 -0.77
CA THR A 11 -13.11 -33.38 -1.44
C THR A 11 -14.02 -34.02 -0.39
N GLU A 12 -15.31 -33.91 -0.57
CA GLU A 12 -16.33 -34.57 0.25
C GLU A 12 -17.19 -35.47 -0.65
N THR A 13 -17.40 -36.70 -0.22
CA THR A 13 -18.29 -37.61 -0.95
C THR A 13 -19.73 -37.25 -0.65
N GLY A 14 -20.51 -36.87 -1.68
CA GLY A 14 -21.92 -36.55 -1.56
C GLY A 14 -22.78 -37.78 -1.25
N ASP A 15 -24.04 -37.55 -0.88
CA ASP A 15 -25.02 -38.63 -0.56
C ASP A 15 -25.33 -39.54 -1.77
N ASP A 16 -24.96 -39.11 -2.96
CA ASP A 16 -25.09 -39.85 -4.23
C ASP A 16 -23.80 -40.64 -4.59
N GLY A 17 -22.79 -40.61 -3.70
CA GLY A 17 -21.49 -41.27 -3.92
C GLY A 17 -20.55 -40.55 -4.87
N ALA A 18 -20.88 -39.35 -5.35
CA ALA A 18 -20.01 -38.54 -6.17
C ALA A 18 -19.11 -37.68 -5.31
N ASP A 19 -17.85 -37.50 -5.73
CA ASP A 19 -16.91 -36.61 -5.05
C ASP A 19 -17.19 -35.16 -5.45
N ILE A 20 -17.43 -34.32 -4.44
CA ILE A 20 -17.67 -32.89 -4.59
C ILE A 20 -16.46 -32.16 -4.04
N GLU A 21 -15.79 -31.39 -4.89
CA GLU A 21 -14.71 -30.47 -4.46
C GLU A 21 -15.30 -29.17 -3.92
N ARG A 22 -14.93 -28.85 -2.69
CA ARG A 22 -15.34 -27.60 -2.04
C ARG A 22 -14.14 -26.79 -1.62
N GLU A 23 -14.07 -25.55 -2.05
CA GLU A 23 -13.06 -24.60 -1.56
C GLU A 23 -13.45 -24.09 -0.17
N ILE A 24 -12.61 -24.40 0.82
CA ILE A 24 -12.78 -23.95 2.20
C ILE A 24 -11.73 -22.87 2.50
N PRO A 25 -12.15 -21.67 2.92
CA PRO A 25 -11.22 -20.67 3.37
C PRO A 25 -10.57 -21.13 4.70
N VAL A 26 -9.25 -21.23 4.71
CA VAL A 26 -8.45 -21.55 5.91
C VAL A 26 -7.69 -20.30 6.33
N MET A 27 -7.80 -19.99 7.62
CA MET A 27 -7.10 -18.87 8.22
C MET A 27 -6.32 -19.36 9.43
N LYS A 28 -5.00 -19.09 9.47
CA LYS A 28 -4.13 -19.49 10.57
C LYS A 28 -3.37 -18.27 11.08
N GLY A 29 -3.52 -17.99 12.36
CA GLY A 29 -2.77 -16.93 13.04
C GLY A 29 -1.46 -17.45 13.60
N TYR A 30 -0.39 -16.66 13.40
CA TYR A 30 0.91 -16.91 14.01
C TYR A 30 1.28 -15.72 14.89
N THR A 31 1.64 -15.98 16.13
CA THR A 31 2.24 -14.95 16.96
C THR A 31 3.69 -14.76 16.52
N VAL A 32 4.03 -13.54 16.14
CA VAL A 32 5.39 -13.15 15.81
C VAL A 32 5.90 -12.17 16.85
N PHE A 33 7.19 -12.22 17.11
CA PHE A 33 7.88 -11.36 18.07
C PHE A 33 8.93 -10.54 17.31
N ASN A 34 9.18 -9.32 17.76
CA ASN A 34 10.36 -8.60 17.33
C ASN A 34 11.60 -9.37 17.84
N VAL A 35 12.67 -9.43 17.06
CA VAL A 35 13.92 -10.11 17.41
C VAL A 35 14.50 -9.60 18.72
N GLU A 36 14.27 -8.34 19.07
CA GLU A 36 14.68 -7.73 20.35
C GLU A 36 13.90 -8.25 21.56
N GLN A 37 12.78 -8.94 21.34
CA GLN A 37 11.96 -9.55 22.38
C GLN A 37 12.31 -11.03 22.64
N ILE A 38 13.34 -11.55 21.96
CA ILE A 38 13.71 -12.96 21.99
C ILE A 38 15.11 -13.12 22.58
N ASP A 39 15.22 -13.70 23.76
CA ASP A 39 16.50 -14.05 24.37
C ASP A 39 17.10 -15.30 23.71
N GLY A 40 18.42 -15.33 23.57
CA GLY A 40 19.14 -16.49 23.04
C GLY A 40 19.01 -16.73 21.55
N LEU A 41 18.58 -15.74 20.78
CA LEU A 41 18.44 -15.85 19.31
C LEU A 41 19.82 -16.08 18.66
N PRO A 42 19.98 -17.09 17.76
CA PRO A 42 21.20 -17.29 17.01
C PRO A 42 21.61 -16.05 16.20
N GLU A 43 22.91 -15.76 16.09
CA GLU A 43 23.46 -14.56 15.43
C GLU A 43 22.92 -14.31 14.01
N ARG A 44 22.62 -15.39 13.25
CA ARG A 44 22.09 -15.29 11.90
C ARG A 44 20.72 -14.58 11.81
N PHE A 45 19.99 -14.50 12.94
CA PHE A 45 18.68 -13.85 13.03
C PHE A 45 18.75 -12.49 13.74
N LYS A 46 19.92 -12.08 14.26
CA LYS A 46 20.07 -10.74 14.83
C LYS A 46 20.12 -9.70 13.72
N PRO A 47 19.46 -8.55 13.92
CA PRO A 47 19.55 -7.47 12.96
C PRO A 47 21.02 -7.08 12.78
N ARG A 48 21.50 -7.05 11.57
CA ARG A 48 22.75 -6.35 11.30
C ARG A 48 22.47 -4.86 11.52
N PRO A 49 23.25 -4.17 12.34
CA PRO A 49 23.13 -2.72 12.42
C PRO A 49 23.24 -2.17 11.01
N ALA A 50 22.20 -1.53 10.52
CA ALA A 50 22.33 -0.72 9.33
C ALA A 50 23.40 0.33 9.65
N PRO A 51 24.37 0.62 8.75
CA PRO A 51 25.26 1.74 8.95
C PRO A 51 24.39 2.96 9.20
N LEU A 52 24.46 3.50 10.42
CA LEU A 52 23.80 4.76 10.72
C LEU A 52 24.32 5.76 9.69
N PRO A 53 23.46 6.49 8.97
CA PRO A 53 23.93 7.63 8.21
C PRO A 53 24.67 8.51 9.20
N ALA A 54 25.91 8.89 8.90
CA ALA A 54 26.71 9.75 9.74
C ALA A 54 26.01 11.11 9.83
N GLY A 55 25.08 11.22 10.78
CA GLY A 55 24.37 12.45 11.14
C GLY A 55 25.30 13.34 11.94
N GLY A 56 26.18 14.02 11.26
CA GLY A 56 26.92 15.15 11.81
C GLY A 56 26.06 16.40 11.66
N ALA A 57 25.57 16.95 12.77
CA ALA A 57 25.25 18.37 12.81
C ALA A 57 26.55 19.12 12.59
N GLY A 58 26.80 19.62 11.39
CA GLY A 58 27.97 20.38 11.01
C GLY A 58 27.63 21.32 9.86
N ASP A 59 28.11 22.55 9.96
CA ASP A 59 28.17 23.54 8.87
C ASP A 59 29.00 23.00 7.69
N GLY A 60 28.49 21.95 7.05
CA GLY A 60 29.00 21.35 5.83
C GLY A 60 28.28 21.89 4.60
N PRO A 61 28.85 21.71 3.39
CA PRO A 61 28.20 22.13 2.16
C PRO A 61 26.77 21.58 2.09
N MET A 62 25.83 22.41 1.66
CA MET A 62 24.40 22.09 1.53
C MET A 62 24.26 20.69 0.96
N ALA A 63 23.55 19.82 1.69
CA ALA A 63 23.28 18.46 1.23
C ALA A 63 22.74 18.49 -0.20
N PRO A 64 23.15 17.54 -1.07
CA PRO A 64 22.61 17.49 -2.42
C PRO A 64 21.08 17.38 -2.36
N PRO A 65 20.37 17.95 -3.34
CA PRO A 65 18.91 17.88 -3.37
C PRO A 65 18.46 16.43 -3.32
N LEU A 66 17.38 16.19 -2.58
CA LEU A 66 16.77 14.86 -2.44
C LEU A 66 16.52 14.24 -3.81
N GLN A 67 17.09 13.06 -4.04
CA GLN A 67 16.86 12.29 -5.28
C GLN A 67 15.74 11.28 -5.02
N PRO A 68 14.60 11.39 -5.69
CA PRO A 68 13.52 10.41 -5.57
C PRO A 68 13.96 8.98 -5.90
N HIS A 69 13.29 7.99 -5.31
CA HIS A 69 13.58 6.59 -5.55
C HIS A 69 13.24 6.21 -7.00
N GLN A 70 14.26 5.93 -7.84
CA GLN A 70 14.12 5.81 -9.29
C GLN A 70 13.10 4.74 -9.72
N VAL A 71 13.11 3.55 -9.07
CA VAL A 71 12.18 2.47 -9.40
C VAL A 71 10.74 2.88 -9.09
N ALA A 72 10.52 3.52 -7.94
CA ALA A 72 9.19 4.00 -7.55
C ALA A 72 8.70 5.09 -8.50
N GLU A 73 9.56 6.05 -8.88
CA GLU A 73 9.18 7.13 -9.80
C GLU A 73 8.81 6.60 -11.19
N ALA A 74 9.56 5.64 -11.71
CA ALA A 74 9.23 4.98 -12.98
C ALA A 74 7.87 4.28 -12.91
N PHE A 75 7.59 3.58 -11.81
CA PHE A 75 6.30 2.94 -11.56
C PHE A 75 5.17 3.97 -11.50
N PHE A 76 5.33 5.04 -10.71
CA PHE A 76 4.31 6.07 -10.57
C PHE A 76 4.01 6.79 -11.89
N ALA A 77 5.04 7.09 -12.67
CA ALA A 77 4.89 7.71 -13.99
C ALA A 77 4.07 6.83 -14.95
N ALA A 78 4.26 5.52 -14.91
CA ALA A 78 3.56 4.59 -15.78
C ALA A 78 2.05 4.46 -15.46
N THR A 79 1.59 4.92 -14.29
CA THR A 79 0.16 4.86 -13.92
C THR A 79 -0.73 5.82 -14.68
N GLY A 80 -0.17 6.89 -15.24
CA GLY A 80 -0.92 7.97 -15.87
C GLY A 80 -1.63 8.91 -14.88
N ALA A 81 -1.44 8.73 -13.56
CA ALA A 81 -1.97 9.65 -12.55
C ALA A 81 -1.32 11.04 -12.68
N VAL A 82 -2.13 12.07 -12.50
CA VAL A 82 -1.64 13.46 -12.54
C VAL A 82 -1.16 13.88 -11.17
N PHE A 83 0.14 14.14 -11.05
CA PHE A 83 0.77 14.64 -9.84
C PHE A 83 1.08 16.13 -9.95
N ARG A 84 0.76 16.89 -8.90
CA ARG A 84 1.08 18.32 -8.76
C ARG A 84 1.86 18.54 -7.48
N HIS A 85 2.90 19.35 -7.54
CA HIS A 85 3.72 19.70 -6.38
C HIS A 85 3.45 21.15 -5.96
N GLY A 86 3.30 21.35 -4.65
CA GLY A 86 3.07 22.67 -4.04
C GLY A 86 2.33 22.54 -2.72
N GLY A 87 2.23 23.63 -1.97
CA GLY A 87 1.60 23.63 -0.64
C GLY A 87 2.34 22.77 0.38
N ALA A 88 1.67 22.48 1.50
CA ALA A 88 2.25 21.74 2.63
C ALA A 88 1.58 20.38 2.89
N GLN A 89 0.57 20.01 2.10
CA GLN A 89 -0.23 18.81 2.33
C GLN A 89 -0.21 17.89 1.10
N ALA A 90 -0.18 16.58 1.36
CA ALA A 90 -0.45 15.55 0.36
C ALA A 90 -1.93 15.17 0.44
N PHE A 91 -2.58 15.03 -0.70
CA PHE A 91 -3.95 14.52 -0.81
C PHE A 91 -4.30 14.16 -2.24
N TYR A 92 -5.19 13.21 -2.41
CA TYR A 92 -5.89 12.98 -3.67
C TYR A 92 -7.18 13.81 -3.72
N ALA A 93 -7.40 14.54 -4.83
CA ALA A 93 -8.59 15.35 -5.09
C ALA A 93 -9.52 14.65 -6.09
N PRO A 94 -10.56 13.89 -5.66
CA PRO A 94 -11.39 13.08 -6.56
C PRO A 94 -12.11 13.89 -7.64
N THR A 95 -12.58 15.09 -7.30
CA THR A 95 -13.30 15.96 -8.24
C THR A 95 -12.45 16.41 -9.45
N HIS A 96 -11.13 16.52 -9.24
CA HIS A 96 -10.20 16.96 -10.27
C HIS A 96 -9.34 15.82 -10.82
N ASP A 97 -9.44 14.66 -10.20
CA ASP A 97 -8.62 13.47 -10.46
C ASP A 97 -7.10 13.76 -10.43
N VAL A 98 -6.66 14.50 -9.42
CA VAL A 98 -5.29 14.97 -9.26
C VAL A 98 -4.76 14.61 -7.88
N ILE A 99 -3.51 14.17 -7.82
CA ILE A 99 -2.75 13.99 -6.59
C ILE A 99 -1.91 15.23 -6.34
N GLN A 100 -2.14 15.88 -5.20
CA GLN A 100 -1.35 17.00 -4.70
C GLN A 100 -0.29 16.46 -3.75
N LEU A 101 0.95 16.92 -3.89
CA LEU A 101 2.07 16.59 -3.00
C LEU A 101 2.81 17.87 -2.60
N PRO A 102 3.42 17.96 -1.40
CA PRO A 102 4.41 18.97 -1.10
C PRO A 102 5.59 18.89 -2.09
N PRO A 103 6.39 19.96 -2.21
CA PRO A 103 7.64 19.89 -2.96
C PRO A 103 8.54 18.77 -2.44
N VAL A 104 9.27 18.08 -3.32
CA VAL A 104 10.17 16.96 -2.97
C VAL A 104 11.12 17.35 -1.82
N ALA A 105 11.66 18.56 -1.83
CA ALA A 105 12.57 19.07 -0.80
C ALA A 105 11.92 19.25 0.58
N ALA A 106 10.60 19.15 0.70
CA ALA A 106 9.89 19.21 1.98
C ALA A 106 9.86 17.86 2.71
N PHE A 107 10.24 16.78 2.05
CA PHE A 107 10.33 15.45 2.64
C PHE A 107 11.70 15.20 3.23
N ARG A 108 11.75 14.40 4.30
CA ARG A 108 12.99 14.06 5.01
C ARG A 108 13.95 13.25 4.13
N ASP A 109 13.43 12.33 3.35
CA ASP A 109 14.16 11.41 2.48
C ASP A 109 13.29 10.90 1.32
N ALA A 110 13.92 10.11 0.45
CA ALA A 110 13.27 9.55 -0.74
C ALA A 110 12.17 8.55 -0.41
N GLU A 111 12.34 7.80 0.67
CA GLU A 111 11.38 6.82 1.15
C GLU A 111 10.11 7.49 1.66
N ALA A 112 10.25 8.57 2.45
CA ALA A 112 9.12 9.37 2.93
C ALA A 112 8.32 9.98 1.77
N TYR A 113 9.00 10.49 0.76
CA TYR A 113 8.36 11.00 -0.45
C TYR A 113 7.63 9.88 -1.21
N ALA A 114 8.31 8.75 -1.47
CA ALA A 114 7.75 7.64 -2.23
C ALA A 114 6.57 6.96 -1.51
N SER A 115 6.66 6.77 -0.19
CA SER A 115 5.57 6.17 0.60
C SER A 115 4.34 7.08 0.68
N THR A 116 4.53 8.40 0.81
CA THR A 116 3.42 9.36 0.76
C THR A 116 2.76 9.36 -0.63
N LYS A 117 3.56 9.35 -1.69
CA LYS A 117 3.07 9.30 -3.06
C LYS A 117 2.32 8.00 -3.35
N ALA A 118 2.79 6.87 -2.81
CA ALA A 118 2.11 5.58 -2.89
C ALA A 118 0.75 5.61 -2.17
N HIS A 119 0.66 6.21 -0.99
CA HIS A 119 -0.59 6.37 -0.25
C HIS A 119 -1.64 7.15 -1.06
N GLU A 120 -1.28 8.31 -1.57
CA GLU A 120 -2.19 9.13 -2.39
C GLU A 120 -2.56 8.42 -3.70
N LEU A 121 -1.65 7.63 -4.27
CA LEU A 121 -1.92 6.85 -5.46
C LEU A 121 -2.92 5.71 -5.19
N VAL A 122 -2.90 5.10 -4.00
CA VAL A 122 -3.94 4.13 -3.61
C VAL A 122 -5.30 4.82 -3.54
N HIS A 123 -5.42 6.01 -2.94
CA HIS A 123 -6.65 6.79 -3.00
C HIS A 123 -7.10 7.05 -4.44
N TRP A 124 -6.19 7.46 -5.31
CA TRP A 124 -6.48 7.67 -6.73
C TRP A 124 -7.13 6.45 -7.39
N THR A 125 -6.71 5.23 -7.03
CA THR A 125 -7.37 4.02 -7.55
C THR A 125 -8.83 3.90 -7.14
N GLY A 126 -9.28 4.58 -6.10
CA GLY A 126 -10.65 4.57 -5.61
C GLY A 126 -11.65 5.36 -6.45
N HIS A 127 -11.20 6.12 -7.44
CA HIS A 127 -12.08 6.90 -8.32
C HIS A 127 -13.15 6.01 -8.98
N PRO A 128 -14.37 6.54 -9.25
CA PRO A 128 -15.45 5.78 -9.88
C PRO A 128 -15.09 5.11 -11.22
N SER A 129 -14.17 5.70 -11.98
CA SER A 129 -13.69 5.12 -13.24
C SER A 129 -12.66 4.00 -13.08
N ARG A 130 -12.21 3.69 -11.85
CA ARG A 130 -11.21 2.66 -11.52
C ARG A 130 -11.83 1.62 -10.58
N ASN A 131 -11.40 1.56 -9.33
CA ASN A 131 -11.90 0.57 -8.36
C ASN A 131 -13.24 1.00 -7.69
N ALA A 132 -13.77 2.19 -7.97
CA ALA A 132 -15.06 2.71 -7.53
C ALA A 132 -15.33 2.55 -6.02
N ARG A 133 -14.34 2.91 -5.17
CA ARG A 133 -14.50 2.86 -3.72
C ARG A 133 -15.29 4.08 -3.22
N ALA A 134 -16.00 3.90 -2.10
CA ALA A 134 -16.71 4.98 -1.45
C ALA A 134 -15.76 5.80 -0.57
N PHE A 135 -15.49 7.03 -0.97
CA PHE A 135 -14.80 8.00 -0.11
C PHE A 135 -15.78 8.55 0.92
N GLY A 136 -15.37 8.61 2.18
CA GLY A 136 -16.15 9.31 3.22
C GLY A 136 -16.34 10.79 2.87
N LYS A 137 -17.40 11.40 3.41
CA LYS A 137 -17.72 12.80 3.11
C LYS A 137 -17.00 13.78 4.03
N ARG A 138 -16.58 13.34 5.20
CA ARG A 138 -15.95 14.17 6.23
C ARG A 138 -14.87 13.40 6.97
N PHE A 139 -13.82 14.12 7.37
CA PHE A 139 -12.86 13.62 8.33
C PHE A 139 -13.58 13.11 9.59
N GLY A 140 -13.28 11.88 10.00
CA GLY A 140 -13.86 11.24 11.19
C GLY A 140 -15.14 10.44 10.95
N ASP A 141 -15.71 10.39 9.72
CA ASP A 141 -16.75 9.41 9.43
C ASP A 141 -16.15 8.00 9.19
N GLN A 142 -16.97 6.96 9.38
CA GLN A 142 -16.51 5.58 9.26
C GLN A 142 -16.01 5.23 7.85
N ALA A 143 -16.65 5.78 6.82
CA ALA A 143 -16.27 5.52 5.44
C ALA A 143 -14.91 6.18 5.14
N TYR A 144 -14.65 7.37 5.67
CA TYR A 144 -13.37 8.03 5.58
C TYR A 144 -12.28 7.21 6.29
N ALA A 145 -12.52 6.81 7.55
CA ALA A 145 -11.56 6.01 8.31
C ALA A 145 -11.25 4.66 7.65
N PHE A 146 -12.26 4.04 7.03
CA PHE A 146 -12.08 2.80 6.29
C PHE A 146 -11.24 3.00 5.02
N GLU A 147 -11.48 4.08 4.26
CA GLU A 147 -10.69 4.38 3.05
C GLU A 147 -9.22 4.72 3.40
N GLU A 148 -8.98 5.41 4.51
CA GLU A 148 -7.61 5.63 5.02
C GLU A 148 -6.92 4.30 5.36
N LEU A 149 -7.64 3.36 5.99
CA LEU A 149 -7.11 2.03 6.28
C LEU A 149 -6.75 1.26 4.98
N VAL A 150 -7.57 1.40 3.94
CA VAL A 150 -7.28 0.84 2.61
C VAL A 150 -6.03 1.48 2.02
N ALA A 151 -5.90 2.81 2.10
CA ALA A 151 -4.77 3.55 1.57
C ALA A 151 -3.46 3.18 2.27
N GLU A 152 -3.48 3.07 3.59
CA GLU A 152 -2.31 2.65 4.38
C GLU A 152 -1.84 1.24 4.04
N LEU A 153 -2.77 0.27 4.03
CA LEU A 153 -2.45 -1.10 3.67
C LEU A 153 -1.95 -1.21 2.22
N GLY A 154 -2.60 -0.48 1.30
CA GLY A 154 -2.21 -0.46 -0.10
C GLY A 154 -0.85 0.19 -0.32
N ALA A 155 -0.55 1.28 0.37
CA ALA A 155 0.77 1.92 0.35
C ALA A 155 1.85 0.98 0.88
N ALA A 156 1.59 0.27 2.00
CA ALA A 156 2.51 -0.71 2.54
C ALA A 156 2.79 -1.85 1.56
N PHE A 157 1.77 -2.39 0.89
CA PHE A 157 1.93 -3.44 -0.11
C PHE A 157 2.70 -2.94 -1.33
N LEU A 158 2.40 -1.73 -1.80
CA LEU A 158 3.07 -1.12 -2.94
C LEU A 158 4.54 -0.79 -2.63
N CYS A 159 4.82 -0.23 -1.46
CA CYS A 159 6.18 0.04 -1.00
C CYS A 159 7.00 -1.25 -0.91
N ALA A 160 6.43 -2.32 -0.36
CA ALA A 160 7.09 -3.63 -0.32
C ALA A 160 7.40 -4.17 -1.72
N HIS A 161 6.48 -3.99 -2.69
CA HIS A 161 6.68 -4.37 -4.08
C HIS A 161 7.81 -3.57 -4.76
N LEU A 162 7.90 -2.27 -4.45
CA LEU A 162 8.88 -1.36 -5.06
C LEU A 162 10.24 -1.35 -4.35
N GLY A 163 10.39 -2.09 -3.24
CA GLY A 163 11.61 -2.08 -2.42
C GLY A 163 11.81 -0.76 -1.67
N VAL A 164 10.73 -0.01 -1.44
CA VAL A 164 10.72 1.21 -0.62
C VAL A 164 10.43 0.82 0.82
N THR A 165 11.23 1.31 1.75
CA THR A 165 10.94 1.09 3.18
C THR A 165 9.80 2.01 3.59
N PRO A 166 8.61 1.48 3.98
CA PRO A 166 7.51 2.33 4.40
C PRO A 166 7.86 3.00 5.73
N GLU A 167 7.72 4.30 5.78
CA GLU A 167 7.89 5.05 7.01
C GLU A 167 6.57 5.19 7.76
N ILE A 168 6.67 5.16 9.10
CA ILE A 168 5.55 5.48 9.96
C ILE A 168 5.34 6.98 9.89
N ARG A 169 4.24 7.41 9.30
CA ARG A 169 3.88 8.82 9.21
C ARG A 169 3.44 9.33 10.60
N GLU A 170 3.84 10.54 10.95
CA GLU A 170 3.50 11.15 12.25
C GLU A 170 1.99 11.36 12.43
N ASP A 171 1.25 11.55 11.34
CA ASP A 171 -0.20 11.72 11.33
C ASP A 171 -0.99 10.40 11.55
N HIS A 172 -0.34 9.23 11.45
CA HIS A 172 -0.96 7.93 11.75
C HIS A 172 -1.56 7.87 13.16
N ALA A 173 -0.96 8.56 14.14
CA ALA A 173 -1.48 8.59 15.50
C ALA A 173 -2.91 9.15 15.57
N ALA A 174 -3.25 10.12 14.73
CA ALA A 174 -4.59 10.69 14.66
C ALA A 174 -5.62 9.72 14.08
N TYR A 175 -5.20 8.85 13.16
CA TYR A 175 -6.07 7.85 12.53
C TYR A 175 -6.19 6.55 13.32
N LEU A 176 -5.18 6.19 14.12
CA LEU A 176 -5.18 4.96 14.92
C LEU A 176 -6.43 4.86 15.82
N ALA A 177 -6.86 5.94 16.44
CA ALA A 177 -8.06 5.94 17.28
C ALA A 177 -9.32 5.61 16.48
N HIS A 178 -9.46 6.15 15.26
CA HIS A 178 -10.58 5.89 14.37
C HIS A 178 -10.55 4.47 13.81
N TRP A 179 -9.37 3.97 13.43
CA TRP A 179 -9.21 2.59 12.98
C TRP A 179 -9.55 1.59 14.08
N LEU A 180 -9.13 1.85 15.32
CA LEU A 180 -9.51 1.03 16.47
C LEU A 180 -11.03 1.00 16.66
N GLN A 181 -11.74 2.12 16.48
CA GLN A 181 -13.20 2.17 16.54
C GLN A 181 -13.83 1.31 15.43
N VAL A 182 -13.37 1.41 14.18
CA VAL A 182 -13.84 0.59 13.07
C VAL A 182 -13.63 -0.89 13.38
N LEU A 183 -12.44 -1.29 13.86
CA LEU A 183 -12.10 -2.67 14.16
C LEU A 183 -12.81 -3.21 15.41
N GLN A 184 -13.16 -2.35 16.37
CA GLN A 184 -13.99 -2.73 17.52
C GLN A 184 -15.44 -3.05 17.12
N GLN A 185 -15.97 -2.33 16.14
CA GLN A 185 -17.33 -2.53 15.62
C GLN A 185 -17.41 -3.74 14.68
N ASP A 186 -16.40 -3.90 13.82
CA ASP A 186 -16.29 -5.04 12.91
C ASP A 186 -14.84 -5.53 12.78
N LYS A 187 -14.52 -6.63 13.44
CA LYS A 187 -13.21 -7.27 13.37
C LYS A 187 -12.84 -7.75 11.96
N ARG A 188 -13.81 -7.90 11.06
CA ARG A 188 -13.58 -8.28 9.67
C ARG A 188 -13.17 -7.10 8.80
N ALA A 189 -13.36 -5.87 9.25
CA ALA A 189 -13.04 -4.66 8.50
C ALA A 189 -11.60 -4.65 8.00
N ILE A 190 -10.63 -5.17 8.79
CA ILE A 190 -9.23 -5.26 8.36
C ILE A 190 -9.04 -6.15 7.12
N PHE A 191 -9.75 -7.29 7.04
CA PHE A 191 -9.66 -8.20 5.88
C PHE A 191 -10.32 -7.61 4.65
N THR A 192 -11.43 -6.90 4.85
CA THR A 192 -12.11 -6.18 3.78
C THR A 192 -11.22 -5.05 3.25
N ALA A 193 -10.62 -4.27 4.14
CA ALA A 193 -9.67 -3.21 3.77
C ALA A 193 -8.45 -3.79 3.04
N ALA A 194 -7.86 -4.88 3.53
CA ALA A 194 -6.75 -5.56 2.87
C ALA A 194 -7.12 -6.08 1.47
N THR A 195 -8.36 -6.57 1.29
CA THR A 195 -8.84 -6.97 -0.04
C THR A 195 -8.94 -5.79 -1.00
N HIS A 196 -9.43 -4.64 -0.54
CA HIS A 196 -9.47 -3.42 -1.35
C HIS A 196 -8.07 -2.87 -1.64
N ALA A 197 -7.17 -2.92 -0.65
CA ALA A 197 -5.78 -2.55 -0.80
C ALA A 197 -5.07 -3.41 -1.85
N GLN A 198 -5.26 -4.75 -1.80
CA GLN A 198 -4.69 -5.65 -2.80
C GLN A 198 -5.23 -5.34 -4.20
N ARG A 199 -6.54 -5.14 -4.36
CA ARG A 199 -7.14 -4.75 -5.64
C ARG A 199 -6.57 -3.44 -6.18
N ALA A 200 -6.29 -2.48 -5.30
CA ALA A 200 -5.66 -1.22 -5.69
C ALA A 200 -4.25 -1.46 -6.24
N VAL A 201 -3.46 -2.28 -5.55
CA VAL A 201 -2.09 -2.63 -6.00
C VAL A 201 -2.12 -3.43 -7.29
N ASP A 202 -3.00 -4.43 -7.41
CA ASP A 202 -3.17 -5.22 -8.64
C ASP A 202 -3.54 -4.34 -9.83
N TYR A 203 -4.43 -3.36 -9.63
CA TYR A 203 -4.78 -2.37 -10.65
C TYR A 203 -3.56 -1.55 -11.09
N LEU A 204 -2.78 -1.03 -10.14
CA LEU A 204 -1.58 -0.24 -10.42
C LEU A 204 -0.50 -1.06 -11.14
N GLN A 205 -0.32 -2.32 -10.76
CA GLN A 205 0.59 -3.24 -11.43
C GLN A 205 0.12 -3.55 -12.86
N GLY A 206 -1.18 -3.69 -13.06
CA GLY A 206 -1.77 -3.90 -14.38
C GLY A 206 -1.49 -2.75 -15.36
N LEU A 207 -1.30 -1.53 -14.85
CA LEU A 207 -0.92 -0.36 -15.67
C LEU A 207 0.55 -0.37 -16.11
N GLN A 208 1.40 -1.22 -15.52
CA GLN A 208 2.83 -1.31 -15.85
C GLN A 208 3.09 -2.18 -17.09
N VAL A 209 2.12 -2.98 -17.50
CA VAL A 209 2.28 -3.85 -18.69
C VAL A 209 2.19 -2.96 -19.93
N PRO A 210 3.17 -2.98 -20.85
CA PRO A 210 3.05 -2.30 -22.13
C PRO A 210 1.77 -2.77 -22.82
N GLN A 211 0.84 -1.85 -23.12
CA GLN A 211 -0.28 -2.15 -23.99
C GLN A 211 0.30 -2.54 -25.34
N VAL A 212 0.35 -3.83 -25.64
CA VAL A 212 0.64 -4.31 -27.00
C VAL A 212 -0.54 -3.82 -27.84
N GLN A 213 -0.35 -2.68 -28.48
CA GLN A 213 -1.27 -2.22 -29.51
C GLN A 213 -1.26 -3.31 -30.58
N GLY A 214 -2.34 -4.07 -30.65
CA GLY A 214 -2.57 -5.00 -31.72
C GLY A 214 -2.55 -4.23 -33.03
N SER A 215 -1.44 -4.28 -33.74
CA SER A 215 -1.38 -3.90 -35.14
C SER A 215 -2.28 -4.89 -35.87
N GLY A 216 -3.55 -4.48 -36.05
CA GLY A 216 -4.45 -5.12 -36.96
C GLY A 216 -3.88 -4.96 -38.36
N GLU A 217 -3.06 -5.90 -38.79
CA GLU A 217 -2.78 -6.11 -40.20
C GLU A 217 -4.09 -6.54 -40.85
N ALA A 218 -4.73 -5.59 -41.51
CA ALA A 218 -5.78 -5.89 -42.47
C ALA A 218 -5.13 -6.65 -43.63
N VAL A 219 -5.28 -7.94 -43.63
CA VAL A 219 -5.01 -8.77 -44.81
C VAL A 219 -6.12 -8.46 -45.80
N ALA A 220 -5.83 -7.60 -46.78
CA ALA A 220 -6.64 -7.45 -47.98
C ALA A 220 -6.42 -8.69 -48.87
N ALA A 221 -7.46 -9.44 -49.08
CA ALA A 221 -7.60 -10.42 -50.14
C ALA A 221 -8.41 -9.84 -51.29
#